data_c8d49c9fdb92e414fa59ee48c8dc92d8
#
_entry.id   c8d49c9fdb92e414fa59ee48c8dc92d8
#
_cell.length_a   1.000
_cell.length_b   1.000
_cell.length_c   1.000
_cell.angle_alpha   90.00
_cell.angle_beta   90.00
_cell.angle_gamma   90.00
#
_symmetry.space_group_name_H-M   'P 1'
#
loop_
_entity.id
_entity.type
_entity.pdbx_description
1 polymer ?
#
loop_
_entity_poly.entity_id
_entity_poly.type
_entity_poly.pdbx_seq_one_letter_code
_entity_poly.pdbx_strand_id
1 'polypeptide(L)'
;MSKVAIVTDSNSGITQEQGKELGIFVLPMPFFIDGELYLEDITLSQSEFYEKLGADSDISTSQPSPGEVMDLWDKVLEEYDELVCIPMSSSLSSTCATAITLAAEYDGRVQVVDNQRISVTQEQSVLDAMNLREEGKSAAEIKEILEKEKLQASIYITVDTLKYLKKGGRITPAAAAIGTMLNLKPVLQIQGEKLDAFSKARGWKTAKKTMLNAIEKDLNGRFADVKDQMALGMAYTCSKEEAQEWKAEIEERFPGYEIMEGPLSLSVACHIGPGALAITCMKRL
;
A
#
# COMPACT_ATOMS: atom_id res chain seq x y z
N MET A 1 18.41 -20.98 -15.28
CA MET A 1 17.54 -20.44 -14.24
C MET A 1 16.32 -19.88 -14.96
N SER A 2 15.15 -20.08 -14.43
CA SER A 2 13.91 -19.51 -14.96
C SER A 2 13.96 -17.99 -14.91
N LYS A 3 13.50 -17.31 -15.95
CA LYS A 3 13.43 -15.86 -16.01
C LYS A 3 12.12 -15.41 -15.34
N VAL A 4 12.20 -14.91 -14.12
CA VAL A 4 11.02 -14.51 -13.31
C VAL A 4 10.73 -13.02 -13.48
N ALA A 5 9.50 -12.67 -13.84
CA ALA A 5 9.01 -11.29 -13.82
C ALA A 5 8.37 -10.94 -12.48
N ILE A 6 8.44 -9.66 -12.10
CA ILE A 6 7.72 -9.11 -10.95
C ILE A 6 6.61 -8.19 -11.46
N VAL A 7 5.39 -8.45 -11.01
CA VAL A 7 4.20 -7.66 -11.30
C VAL A 7 3.61 -7.16 -9.98
N THR A 8 3.21 -5.91 -9.91
CA THR A 8 2.45 -5.34 -8.79
C THR A 8 1.32 -4.47 -9.30
N ASP A 9 0.50 -3.92 -8.42
CA ASP A 9 -0.48 -2.90 -8.79
C ASP A 9 -0.05 -1.50 -8.32
N SER A 10 -0.68 -0.44 -8.81
CA SER A 10 -0.32 0.94 -8.48
C SER A 10 -0.53 1.30 -7.01
N ASN A 11 -1.21 0.45 -6.22
CA ASN A 11 -1.34 0.65 -4.77
C ASN A 11 -0.04 0.39 -3.98
N SER A 12 0.97 -0.19 -4.63
CA SER A 12 2.33 -0.23 -4.08
C SER A 12 2.96 1.17 -3.93
N GLY A 13 2.45 2.16 -4.65
CA GLY A 13 3.05 3.48 -4.74
C GLY A 13 4.10 3.61 -5.85
N ILE A 14 4.47 2.48 -6.48
CA ILE A 14 5.41 2.48 -7.62
C ILE A 14 4.70 3.00 -8.86
N THR A 15 5.23 4.09 -9.43
CA THR A 15 4.68 4.68 -10.66
C THR A 15 5.00 3.84 -11.90
N GLN A 16 4.32 4.13 -13.02
CA GLN A 16 4.64 3.47 -14.30
C GLN A 16 6.08 3.73 -14.76
N GLU A 17 6.63 4.91 -14.47
CA GLU A 17 8.01 5.28 -14.79
C GLU A 17 9.00 4.51 -13.91
N GLN A 18 8.81 4.53 -12.59
CA GLN A 18 9.62 3.76 -11.65
C GLN A 18 9.57 2.25 -11.94
N GLY A 19 8.40 1.72 -12.32
CA GLY A 19 8.26 0.32 -12.73
C GLY A 19 9.15 -0.04 -13.92
N LYS A 20 9.25 0.84 -14.92
CA LYS A 20 10.14 0.67 -16.06
C LYS A 20 11.62 0.71 -15.66
N GLU A 21 12.00 1.65 -14.78
CA GLU A 21 13.36 1.77 -14.28
C GLU A 21 13.78 0.55 -13.46
N LEU A 22 12.89 0.01 -12.64
CA LEU A 22 13.11 -1.19 -11.83
C LEU A 22 13.01 -2.50 -12.63
N GLY A 23 12.56 -2.46 -13.89
CA GLY A 23 12.33 -3.65 -14.69
C GLY A 23 11.22 -4.55 -14.15
N ILE A 24 10.15 -3.93 -13.66
CA ILE A 24 8.93 -4.59 -13.17
C ILE A 24 7.69 -4.06 -13.90
N PHE A 25 6.57 -4.71 -13.71
CA PHE A 25 5.31 -4.34 -14.35
C PHE A 25 4.30 -3.86 -13.31
N VAL A 26 3.67 -2.72 -13.57
CA VAL A 26 2.70 -2.11 -12.67
C VAL A 26 1.31 -2.12 -13.32
N LEU A 27 0.38 -2.86 -12.73
CA LEU A 27 -1.03 -2.88 -13.13
C LEU A 27 -1.73 -1.63 -12.59
N PRO A 28 -2.26 -0.74 -13.44
CA PRO A 28 -2.93 0.46 -12.96
C PRO A 28 -4.27 0.11 -12.33
N MET A 29 -4.55 0.70 -11.16
CA MET A 29 -5.82 0.51 -10.47
C MET A 29 -6.85 1.53 -10.95
N PRO A 30 -8.05 1.10 -11.38
CA PRO A 30 -9.10 2.00 -11.83
C PRO A 30 -9.80 2.69 -10.67
N PHE A 31 -10.13 3.95 -10.85
CA PHE A 31 -11.02 4.72 -9.97
C PHE A 31 -11.91 5.65 -10.78
N PHE A 32 -13.00 6.12 -10.16
CA PHE A 32 -14.00 6.94 -10.81
C PHE A 32 -14.21 8.23 -10.03
N ILE A 33 -14.33 9.33 -10.75
CA ILE A 33 -14.76 10.62 -10.24
C ILE A 33 -15.96 11.05 -11.07
N ASP A 34 -17.11 11.24 -10.44
CA ASP A 34 -18.36 11.64 -11.06
C ASP A 34 -18.78 10.73 -12.24
N GLY A 35 -18.47 9.42 -12.11
CA GLY A 35 -18.76 8.39 -13.10
C GLY A 35 -17.76 8.28 -14.25
N GLU A 36 -16.74 9.13 -14.33
CA GLU A 36 -15.65 9.06 -15.31
C GLU A 36 -14.52 8.17 -14.79
N LEU A 37 -14.04 7.25 -15.64
CA LEU A 37 -12.94 6.32 -15.33
C LEU A 37 -11.59 6.99 -15.47
N TYR A 38 -10.76 6.80 -14.46
CA TYR A 38 -9.35 7.24 -14.45
C TYR A 38 -8.41 6.11 -14.06
N LEU A 39 -7.18 6.20 -14.59
CA LEU A 39 -6.04 5.35 -14.26
C LEU A 39 -4.88 6.26 -13.82
N GLU A 40 -4.35 5.99 -12.64
CA GLU A 40 -3.23 6.74 -12.06
C GLU A 40 -2.02 6.75 -13.00
N ASP A 41 -1.37 7.90 -13.13
CA ASP A 41 -0.18 8.15 -13.99
C ASP A 41 -0.40 7.88 -15.50
N ILE A 42 -1.62 7.51 -15.91
CA ILE A 42 -1.97 7.27 -17.32
C ILE A 42 -2.95 8.32 -17.80
N THR A 43 -4.08 8.49 -17.10
CA THR A 43 -5.15 9.41 -17.51
C THR A 43 -5.38 10.56 -16.52
N LEU A 44 -4.78 10.50 -15.34
CA LEU A 44 -4.87 11.53 -14.31
C LEU A 44 -3.61 11.55 -13.44
N SER A 45 -3.05 12.72 -13.25
CA SER A 45 -1.92 12.95 -12.35
C SER A 45 -2.41 13.18 -10.90
N GLN A 46 -1.48 13.10 -9.94
CA GLN A 46 -1.72 13.40 -8.53
C GLN A 46 -2.32 14.82 -8.33
N SER A 47 -1.75 15.84 -8.98
CA SER A 47 -2.22 17.21 -8.84
C SER A 47 -3.64 17.40 -9.36
N GLU A 48 -3.94 16.89 -10.56
CA GLU A 48 -5.28 16.96 -11.17
C GLU A 48 -6.33 16.22 -10.34
N PHE A 49 -5.95 15.10 -9.70
CA PHE A 49 -6.85 14.38 -8.82
C PHE A 49 -7.35 15.25 -7.66
N TYR A 50 -6.43 15.92 -6.93
CA TYR A 50 -6.83 16.77 -5.80
C TYR A 50 -7.58 18.01 -6.22
N GLU A 51 -7.34 18.55 -7.43
CA GLU A 51 -8.15 19.62 -8.01
C GLU A 51 -9.58 19.19 -8.32
N LYS A 52 -9.76 17.94 -8.83
CA LYS A 52 -11.07 17.33 -9.11
C LYS A 52 -11.80 16.86 -7.85
N LEU A 53 -11.06 16.57 -6.77
CA LEU A 53 -11.59 16.07 -5.51
C LEU A 53 -12.33 17.17 -4.75
N GLY A 54 -13.43 17.66 -5.32
CA GLY A 54 -14.32 18.61 -4.66
C GLY A 54 -15.06 17.98 -3.47
N ALA A 55 -15.67 18.84 -2.63
CA ALA A 55 -16.37 18.40 -1.41
C ALA A 55 -17.52 17.42 -1.67
N ASP A 56 -18.12 17.46 -2.85
CA ASP A 56 -19.32 16.71 -3.24
C ASP A 56 -19.08 15.74 -4.41
N SER A 57 -17.83 15.55 -4.86
CA SER A 57 -17.51 14.59 -5.94
C SER A 57 -17.92 13.17 -5.57
N ASP A 58 -18.56 12.48 -6.52
CA ASP A 58 -18.87 11.05 -6.35
C ASP A 58 -17.65 10.21 -6.73
N ILE A 59 -16.98 9.68 -5.71
CA ILE A 59 -15.74 8.92 -5.88
C ILE A 59 -15.99 7.46 -5.56
N SER A 60 -15.53 6.59 -6.45
CA SER A 60 -15.53 5.14 -6.24
C SER A 60 -14.29 4.49 -6.86
N THR A 61 -14.01 3.27 -6.48
CA THR A 61 -12.90 2.47 -7.01
C THR A 61 -13.40 1.12 -7.48
N SER A 62 -12.69 0.52 -8.39
CA SER A 62 -12.91 -0.84 -8.85
C SER A 62 -11.59 -1.63 -8.83
N GLN A 63 -11.68 -2.95 -8.88
CA GLN A 63 -10.54 -3.75 -9.28
C GLN A 63 -10.34 -3.66 -10.80
N PRO A 64 -9.14 -3.93 -11.34
CA PRO A 64 -8.94 -4.15 -12.76
C PRO A 64 -9.83 -5.27 -13.26
N SER A 65 -10.27 -5.21 -14.51
CA SER A 65 -11.04 -6.30 -15.09
C SER A 65 -10.18 -7.57 -15.23
N PRO A 66 -10.76 -8.78 -15.15
CA PRO A 66 -10.03 -10.01 -15.41
C PRO A 66 -9.25 -10.00 -16.72
N GLY A 67 -9.83 -9.40 -17.80
CA GLY A 67 -9.17 -9.28 -19.10
C GLY A 67 -7.90 -8.43 -19.02
N GLU A 68 -7.93 -7.25 -18.38
CA GLU A 68 -6.75 -6.40 -18.23
C GLU A 68 -5.63 -7.08 -17.44
N VAL A 69 -5.98 -7.88 -16.42
CA VAL A 69 -5.00 -8.65 -15.65
C VAL A 69 -4.35 -9.72 -16.52
N MET A 70 -5.15 -10.50 -17.25
CA MET A 70 -4.66 -11.56 -18.11
C MET A 70 -3.86 -11.02 -19.30
N ASP A 71 -4.32 -9.96 -19.96
CA ASP A 71 -3.60 -9.30 -21.07
C ASP A 71 -2.19 -8.83 -20.64
N LEU A 72 -2.07 -8.30 -19.41
CA LEU A 72 -0.76 -7.94 -18.85
C LEU A 72 0.11 -9.18 -18.63
N TRP A 73 -0.43 -10.23 -18.00
CA TRP A 73 0.32 -11.45 -17.74
C TRP A 73 0.74 -12.18 -19.01
N ASP A 74 -0.15 -12.29 -20.00
CA ASP A 74 0.14 -12.90 -21.31
C ASP A 74 1.30 -12.18 -21.98
N LYS A 75 1.26 -10.85 -22.04
CA LYS A 75 2.34 -10.03 -22.58
C LYS A 75 3.66 -10.22 -21.84
N VAL A 76 3.64 -10.27 -20.51
CA VAL A 76 4.83 -10.50 -19.69
C VAL A 76 5.41 -11.89 -19.95
N LEU A 77 4.57 -12.90 -20.06
CA LEU A 77 4.96 -14.29 -20.28
C LEU A 77 5.44 -14.59 -21.72
N GLU A 78 5.37 -13.63 -22.65
CA GLU A 78 6.08 -13.72 -23.93
C GLU A 78 7.61 -13.63 -23.78
N GLU A 79 8.08 -12.91 -22.74
CA GLU A 79 9.50 -12.66 -22.50
C GLU A 79 10.05 -13.35 -21.24
N TYR A 80 9.17 -13.82 -20.34
CA TYR A 80 9.52 -14.43 -19.05
C TYR A 80 8.94 -15.85 -18.94
N ASP A 81 9.64 -16.73 -18.23
CA ASP A 81 9.18 -18.10 -18.02
C ASP A 81 8.07 -18.18 -16.96
N GLU A 82 8.21 -17.36 -15.91
CA GLU A 82 7.32 -17.28 -14.77
C GLU A 82 7.11 -15.82 -14.35
N LEU A 83 6.06 -15.54 -13.59
CA LEU A 83 5.86 -14.24 -12.93
C LEU A 83 5.36 -14.38 -11.50
N VAL A 84 5.75 -13.43 -10.67
CA VAL A 84 5.21 -13.19 -9.32
C VAL A 84 4.35 -11.94 -9.38
N CYS A 85 3.06 -12.07 -9.05
CA CYS A 85 2.12 -10.95 -8.95
C CYS A 85 1.88 -10.62 -7.48
N ILE A 86 2.18 -9.39 -7.09
CA ILE A 86 2.08 -8.87 -5.71
C ILE A 86 1.02 -7.77 -5.68
N PRO A 87 -0.28 -8.11 -5.62
CA PRO A 87 -1.35 -7.14 -5.53
C PRO A 87 -1.47 -6.59 -4.09
N MET A 88 -2.22 -5.50 -3.95
CA MET A 88 -2.57 -4.98 -2.62
C MET A 88 -3.33 -6.03 -1.79
N SER A 89 -3.30 -5.84 -0.46
CA SER A 89 -3.95 -6.70 0.53
C SER A 89 -5.33 -7.22 0.12
N SER A 90 -5.53 -8.54 0.22
CA SER A 90 -6.82 -9.20 0.03
C SER A 90 -7.92 -8.71 0.99
N SER A 91 -7.54 -8.16 2.14
CA SER A 91 -8.49 -7.57 3.11
C SER A 91 -9.06 -6.22 2.67
N LEU A 92 -8.39 -5.54 1.73
CA LEU A 92 -8.77 -4.19 1.27
C LEU A 92 -9.36 -4.17 -0.14
N SER A 93 -9.01 -5.15 -0.98
CA SER A 93 -9.50 -5.28 -2.36
C SER A 93 -9.73 -6.73 -2.76
N SER A 94 -10.70 -6.97 -3.66
CA SER A 94 -10.92 -8.27 -4.27
C SER A 94 -9.86 -8.62 -5.35
N THR A 95 -9.00 -7.69 -5.72
CA THR A 95 -7.98 -7.88 -6.78
C THR A 95 -7.12 -9.12 -6.52
N CYS A 96 -6.65 -9.32 -5.30
CA CYS A 96 -5.83 -10.49 -4.94
C CYS A 96 -6.60 -11.81 -5.14
N ALA A 97 -7.83 -11.91 -4.66
CA ALA A 97 -8.65 -13.11 -4.80
C ALA A 97 -8.98 -13.42 -6.28
N THR A 98 -9.29 -12.37 -7.06
CA THR A 98 -9.51 -12.50 -8.51
C THR A 98 -8.23 -12.97 -9.20
N ALA A 99 -7.09 -12.36 -8.91
CA ALA A 99 -5.79 -12.74 -9.47
C ALA A 99 -5.42 -14.21 -9.14
N ILE A 100 -5.65 -14.68 -7.91
CA ILE A 100 -5.44 -16.09 -7.52
C ILE A 100 -6.30 -17.02 -8.38
N THR A 101 -7.56 -16.65 -8.63
CA THR A 101 -8.46 -17.45 -9.47
C THR A 101 -7.97 -17.52 -10.90
N LEU A 102 -7.56 -16.39 -11.48
CA LEU A 102 -7.04 -16.30 -12.86
C LEU A 102 -5.71 -17.05 -13.01
N ALA A 103 -4.84 -17.02 -11.99
CA ALA A 103 -3.55 -17.72 -12.03
C ALA A 103 -3.66 -19.23 -12.23
N ALA A 104 -4.81 -19.83 -11.92
CA ALA A 104 -5.07 -21.25 -12.14
C ALA A 104 -5.04 -21.64 -13.65
N GLU A 105 -5.27 -20.68 -14.55
CA GLU A 105 -5.23 -20.89 -16.01
C GLU A 105 -3.80 -20.94 -16.59
N TYR A 106 -2.77 -20.68 -15.77
CA TYR A 106 -1.38 -20.50 -16.21
C TYR A 106 -0.43 -21.65 -15.85
N ASP A 107 -0.94 -22.82 -15.49
CA ASP A 107 -0.15 -24.05 -15.23
C ASP A 107 1.01 -23.83 -14.22
N GLY A 108 0.81 -22.95 -13.23
CA GLY A 108 1.81 -22.65 -12.20
C GLY A 108 2.85 -21.58 -12.59
N ARG A 109 2.83 -21.07 -13.82
CA ARG A 109 3.73 -20.01 -14.29
C ARG A 109 3.43 -18.65 -13.62
N VAL A 110 2.22 -18.44 -13.14
CA VAL A 110 1.79 -17.23 -12.42
C VAL A 110 1.63 -17.55 -10.95
N GLN A 111 2.39 -16.87 -10.09
CA GLN A 111 2.31 -16.98 -8.64
C GLN A 111 1.80 -15.68 -8.05
N VAL A 112 0.60 -15.70 -7.48
CA VAL A 112 -0.01 -14.54 -6.82
C VAL A 112 0.28 -14.58 -5.33
N VAL A 113 0.81 -13.48 -4.80
CA VAL A 113 1.21 -13.33 -3.38
C VAL A 113 0.15 -12.55 -2.62
N ASP A 114 -0.49 -13.16 -1.64
CA ASP A 114 -1.32 -12.45 -0.65
C ASP A 114 -0.47 -12.08 0.57
N ASN A 115 0.31 -11.03 0.46
CA ASN A 115 1.16 -10.57 1.55
C ASN A 115 0.47 -9.59 2.52
N GLN A 116 -0.80 -9.27 2.30
CA GLN A 116 -1.62 -8.40 3.15
C GLN A 116 -1.02 -7.01 3.41
N ARG A 117 -0.26 -6.49 2.45
CA ARG A 117 0.40 -5.17 2.50
C ARG A 117 -0.22 -4.19 1.51
N ILE A 118 0.10 -2.92 1.66
CA ILE A 118 -0.35 -1.81 0.81
C ILE A 118 0.65 -0.65 0.90
N SER A 119 0.73 0.20 -0.14
CA SER A 119 1.58 1.39 -0.18
C SER A 119 3.05 1.03 0.07
N VAL A 120 3.82 1.83 0.77
CA VAL A 120 5.26 1.61 1.02
C VAL A 120 5.58 0.23 1.62
N THR A 121 4.66 -0.41 2.33
CA THR A 121 4.87 -1.79 2.80
C THR A 121 4.72 -2.82 1.69
N GLN A 122 3.86 -2.58 0.69
CA GLN A 122 3.75 -3.39 -0.52
C GLN A 122 4.94 -3.13 -1.45
N GLU A 123 5.38 -1.87 -1.58
CA GLU A 123 6.60 -1.50 -2.30
C GLU A 123 7.81 -2.28 -1.75
N GLN A 124 7.99 -2.34 -0.42
CA GLN A 124 9.05 -3.15 0.17
C GLN A 124 8.96 -4.62 -0.25
N SER A 125 7.75 -5.20 -0.31
CA SER A 125 7.59 -6.59 -0.78
C SER A 125 7.97 -6.78 -2.24
N VAL A 126 7.78 -5.76 -3.07
CA VAL A 126 8.26 -5.77 -4.47
C VAL A 126 9.78 -5.75 -4.52
N LEU A 127 10.43 -4.89 -3.72
CA LEU A 127 11.90 -4.84 -3.62
C LEU A 127 12.47 -6.14 -3.07
N ASP A 128 11.84 -6.74 -2.06
CA ASP A 128 12.21 -8.05 -1.53
C ASP A 128 12.10 -9.14 -2.60
N ALA A 129 11.02 -9.13 -3.41
CA ALA A 129 10.86 -10.07 -4.51
C ALA A 129 11.94 -9.92 -5.59
N MET A 130 12.36 -8.68 -5.85
CA MET A 130 13.47 -8.41 -6.79
C MET A 130 14.79 -8.98 -6.27
N ASN A 131 15.10 -8.79 -4.99
CA ASN A 131 16.29 -9.34 -4.36
C ASN A 131 16.28 -10.88 -4.41
N LEU A 132 15.16 -11.51 -4.03
CA LEU A 132 15.01 -12.96 -4.09
C LEU A 132 15.14 -13.52 -5.52
N ARG A 133 14.63 -12.79 -6.52
CA ARG A 133 14.84 -13.12 -7.94
C ARG A 133 16.32 -13.10 -8.31
N GLU A 134 17.07 -12.09 -7.86
CA GLU A 134 18.52 -11.97 -8.10
C GLU A 134 19.31 -13.09 -7.41
N GLU A 135 18.81 -13.58 -6.28
CA GLU A 135 19.33 -14.79 -5.61
C GLU A 135 18.99 -16.09 -6.37
N GLY A 136 18.23 -16.02 -7.46
CA GLY A 136 17.87 -17.16 -8.28
C GLY A 136 16.66 -17.96 -7.79
N LYS A 137 15.81 -17.38 -6.93
CA LYS A 137 14.58 -18.02 -6.49
C LYS A 137 13.57 -18.09 -7.62
N SER A 138 12.80 -19.19 -7.68
CA SER A 138 11.64 -19.36 -8.54
C SER A 138 10.47 -18.50 -8.07
N ALA A 139 9.48 -18.29 -8.95
CA ALA A 139 8.26 -17.57 -8.59
C ALA A 139 7.53 -18.19 -7.39
N ALA A 140 7.49 -19.52 -7.31
CA ALA A 140 6.86 -20.24 -6.20
C ALA A 140 7.61 -20.04 -4.86
N GLU A 141 8.95 -20.08 -4.86
CA GLU A 141 9.77 -19.82 -3.67
C GLU A 141 9.61 -18.37 -3.18
N ILE A 142 9.60 -17.39 -4.10
CA ILE A 142 9.38 -15.98 -3.78
C ILE A 142 8.01 -15.81 -3.10
N LYS A 143 6.96 -16.39 -3.68
CA LYS A 143 5.63 -16.37 -3.09
C LYS A 143 5.63 -16.94 -1.66
N GLU A 144 6.18 -18.12 -1.45
CA GLU A 144 6.21 -18.77 -0.14
C GLU A 144 6.91 -17.89 0.90
N ILE A 145 8.05 -17.30 0.55
CA ILE A 145 8.83 -16.43 1.44
C ILE A 145 8.02 -15.18 1.80
N LEU A 146 7.46 -14.47 0.82
CA LEU A 146 6.71 -13.24 1.06
C LEU A 146 5.43 -13.48 1.87
N GLU A 147 4.70 -14.57 1.61
CA GLU A 147 3.49 -14.90 2.38
C GLU A 147 3.80 -15.31 3.82
N LYS A 148 4.92 -15.97 4.07
CA LYS A 148 5.39 -16.29 5.43
C LYS A 148 5.67 -15.05 6.25
N GLU A 149 6.20 -13.99 5.62
CA GLU A 149 6.60 -12.75 6.28
C GLU A 149 5.50 -11.66 6.24
N LYS A 150 4.31 -11.97 5.75
CA LYS A 150 3.22 -11.00 5.51
C LYS A 150 2.84 -10.15 6.72
N LEU A 151 2.89 -10.73 7.93
CA LEU A 151 2.54 -10.03 9.16
C LEU A 151 3.72 -9.28 9.81
N GLN A 152 4.91 -9.31 9.21
CA GLN A 152 6.08 -8.58 9.70
C GLN A 152 6.06 -7.11 9.23
N ALA A 153 4.90 -6.47 9.40
CA ALA A 153 4.70 -5.05 9.11
C ALA A 153 3.59 -4.47 10.01
N SER A 154 3.67 -3.17 10.25
CA SER A 154 2.61 -2.37 10.87
C SER A 154 2.48 -1.03 10.16
N ILE A 155 1.25 -0.57 9.99
CA ILE A 155 0.92 0.75 9.47
C ILE A 155 0.08 1.47 10.51
N TYR A 156 0.45 2.71 10.85
CA TYR A 156 -0.36 3.64 11.62
C TYR A 156 -0.63 4.87 10.78
N ILE A 157 -1.90 5.24 10.67
CA ILE A 157 -2.34 6.36 9.85
C ILE A 157 -3.33 7.24 10.62
N THR A 158 -3.17 8.55 10.50
CA THR A 158 -4.19 9.50 10.94
C THR A 158 -4.76 10.22 9.72
N VAL A 159 -6.07 10.43 9.74
CA VAL A 159 -6.84 11.05 8.65
C VAL A 159 -7.50 12.33 9.12
N ASP A 160 -7.74 13.25 8.20
CA ASP A 160 -8.47 14.47 8.52
C ASP A 160 -9.94 14.18 8.84
N THR A 161 -10.56 13.26 8.09
CA THR A 161 -11.95 12.83 8.25
C THR A 161 -12.12 11.35 7.94
N LEU A 162 -13.08 10.71 8.63
CA LEU A 162 -13.49 9.33 8.32
C LEU A 162 -14.54 9.22 7.21
N LYS A 163 -14.96 10.35 6.59
CA LYS A 163 -16.03 10.39 5.58
C LYS A 163 -15.75 9.40 4.43
N TYR A 164 -14.56 9.48 3.86
CA TYR A 164 -14.16 8.66 2.70
C TYR A 164 -14.03 7.18 3.07
N LEU A 165 -13.38 6.86 4.19
CA LEU A 165 -13.23 5.50 4.68
C LEU A 165 -14.57 4.82 5.02
N LYS A 166 -15.52 5.58 5.60
CA LYS A 166 -16.88 5.08 5.87
C LYS A 166 -17.63 4.79 4.58
N LYS A 167 -17.56 5.69 3.59
CA LYS A 167 -18.18 5.49 2.26
C LYS A 167 -17.56 4.28 1.56
N GLY A 168 -16.24 4.12 1.63
CA GLY A 168 -15.50 3.03 0.98
C GLY A 168 -15.64 1.67 1.66
N GLY A 169 -15.96 1.61 2.95
CA GLY A 169 -16.12 0.35 3.69
C GLY A 169 -14.83 -0.43 3.95
N ARG A 170 -13.65 0.23 3.91
CA ARG A 170 -12.32 -0.36 4.15
C ARG A 170 -11.85 -0.24 5.59
N ILE A 171 -12.74 0.12 6.48
CA ILE A 171 -12.49 0.17 7.93
C ILE A 171 -13.35 -0.84 8.69
N THR A 172 -12.89 -1.22 9.88
CA THR A 172 -13.68 -2.07 10.78
C THR A 172 -14.90 -1.30 11.34
N PRO A 173 -15.94 -2.01 11.80
CA PRO A 173 -17.07 -1.37 12.48
C PRO A 173 -16.64 -0.52 13.69
N ALA A 174 -15.60 -0.96 14.42
CA ALA A 174 -15.05 -0.23 15.56
C ALA A 174 -14.44 1.11 15.14
N ALA A 175 -13.66 1.13 14.06
CA ALA A 175 -13.10 2.36 13.49
C ALA A 175 -14.21 3.27 12.92
N ALA A 176 -15.21 2.70 12.23
CA ALA A 176 -16.34 3.45 11.71
C ALA A 176 -17.21 4.09 12.81
N ALA A 177 -17.26 3.48 14.00
CA ALA A 177 -17.98 4.01 15.15
C ALA A 177 -17.29 5.20 15.85
N ILE A 178 -16.05 5.54 15.48
CA ILE A 178 -15.38 6.76 15.93
C ILE A 178 -16.20 7.95 15.44
N GLY A 179 -16.81 8.67 16.38
CA GLY A 179 -17.68 9.81 16.06
C GLY A 179 -16.91 10.99 15.47
N THR A 180 -17.62 11.86 14.79
CA THR A 180 -17.12 13.15 14.31
C THR A 180 -17.18 14.17 15.46
N MET A 181 -16.12 14.27 16.24
CA MET A 181 -15.97 15.35 17.23
C MET A 181 -15.02 16.41 16.67
N LEU A 182 -15.30 17.66 17.00
CA LEU A 182 -14.42 18.77 16.60
C LEU A 182 -12.98 18.49 17.09
N ASN A 183 -12.02 18.64 16.17
CA ASN A 183 -10.59 18.42 16.43
C ASN A 183 -10.18 16.98 16.83
N LEU A 184 -11.04 15.98 16.58
CA LEU A 184 -10.66 14.59 16.74
C LEU A 184 -9.88 14.12 15.50
N LYS A 185 -8.67 13.62 15.71
CA LYS A 185 -7.83 12.96 14.69
C LYS A 185 -7.70 11.48 15.05
N PRO A 186 -8.49 10.61 14.42
CA PRO A 186 -8.39 9.19 14.69
C PRO A 186 -7.05 8.65 14.20
N VAL A 187 -6.41 7.84 15.02
CA VAL A 187 -5.28 7.01 14.59
C VAL A 187 -5.81 5.61 14.34
N LEU A 188 -5.59 5.13 13.13
CA LEU A 188 -5.98 3.80 12.67
C LEU A 188 -4.72 2.95 12.48
N GLN A 189 -4.89 1.63 12.47
CA GLN A 189 -3.80 0.67 12.23
C GLN A 189 -4.18 -0.34 11.16
N ILE A 190 -3.16 -0.87 10.46
CA ILE A 190 -3.24 -2.07 9.64
C ILE A 190 -2.13 -3.01 10.09
N GLN A 191 -2.50 -4.23 10.44
CA GLN A 191 -1.58 -5.32 10.77
C GLN A 191 -2.04 -6.61 10.07
N GLY A 192 -2.19 -6.52 8.74
CA GLY A 192 -2.63 -7.61 7.85
C GLY A 192 -4.12 -7.61 7.51
N GLU A 193 -4.95 -6.77 8.15
CA GLU A 193 -6.39 -6.70 7.91
C GLU A 193 -6.84 -5.30 7.46
N LYS A 194 -8.14 -5.00 7.57
CA LYS A 194 -8.69 -3.66 7.30
C LYS A 194 -8.17 -2.64 8.31
N LEU A 195 -8.34 -1.35 7.97
CA LEU A 195 -8.04 -0.29 8.91
C LEU A 195 -8.91 -0.43 10.16
N ASP A 196 -8.25 -0.62 11.30
CA ASP A 196 -8.90 -0.75 12.60
C ASP A 196 -8.59 0.45 13.50
N ALA A 197 -9.43 0.65 14.52
CA ALA A 197 -9.26 1.71 15.49
C ALA A 197 -8.06 1.44 16.40
N PHE A 198 -7.09 2.36 16.43
CA PHE A 198 -5.97 2.28 17.35
C PHE A 198 -6.10 3.28 18.49
N SER A 199 -6.35 4.56 18.18
CA SER A 199 -6.46 5.60 19.18
C SER A 199 -7.34 6.76 18.73
N LYS A 200 -7.86 7.53 19.72
CA LYS A 200 -8.58 8.80 19.50
C LYS A 200 -7.71 9.94 19.99
N ALA A 201 -7.02 10.60 19.08
CA ALA A 201 -6.17 11.73 19.42
C ALA A 201 -6.92 13.07 19.29
N ARG A 202 -6.60 14.04 20.13
CA ARG A 202 -7.07 15.41 19.98
C ARG A 202 -5.99 16.26 19.32
N GLY A 203 -6.23 16.61 18.05
CA GLY A 203 -5.31 17.40 17.22
C GLY A 203 -4.12 16.62 16.66
N TRP A 204 -3.50 17.19 15.65
CA TRP A 204 -2.40 16.59 14.89
C TRP A 204 -1.18 16.24 15.73
N LYS A 205 -0.75 17.12 16.63
CA LYS A 205 0.41 16.87 17.50
C LYS A 205 0.26 15.59 18.33
N THR A 206 -0.95 15.36 18.90
CA THR A 206 -1.21 14.15 19.68
C THR A 206 -1.28 12.92 18.79
N ALA A 207 -1.88 13.02 17.60
CA ALA A 207 -1.96 11.91 16.64
C ALA A 207 -0.56 11.49 16.17
N LYS A 208 0.27 12.42 15.72
CA LYS A 208 1.67 12.17 15.32
C LYS A 208 2.46 11.50 16.44
N LYS A 209 2.42 12.04 17.67
CA LYS A 209 3.09 11.43 18.83
C LYS A 209 2.59 10.01 19.11
N THR A 210 1.28 9.77 18.97
CA THR A 210 0.69 8.43 19.17
C THR A 210 1.23 7.43 18.16
N MET A 211 1.33 7.81 16.88
CA MET A 211 1.87 6.96 15.84
C MET A 211 3.36 6.65 16.03
N LEU A 212 4.19 7.66 16.38
CA LEU A 212 5.61 7.45 16.68
C LEU A 212 5.81 6.48 17.86
N ASN A 213 5.04 6.64 18.93
CA ASN A 213 5.09 5.74 20.09
C ASN A 213 4.63 4.31 19.73
N ALA A 214 3.68 4.17 18.82
CA ALA A 214 3.20 2.86 18.36
C ALA A 214 4.29 2.11 17.58
N ILE A 215 4.97 2.79 16.66
CA ILE A 215 6.12 2.22 15.93
C ILE A 215 7.24 1.83 16.89
N GLU A 216 7.60 2.71 17.84
CA GLU A 216 8.63 2.38 18.84
C GLU A 216 8.27 1.15 19.67
N LYS A 217 7.01 1.03 20.06
CA LYS A 217 6.49 -0.14 20.78
C LYS A 217 6.58 -1.41 19.92
N ASP A 218 6.23 -1.33 18.65
CA ASP A 218 6.33 -2.48 17.73
C ASP A 218 7.78 -2.91 17.53
N LEU A 219 8.70 -1.96 17.27
CA LEU A 219 10.12 -2.25 17.10
C LEU A 219 10.77 -2.87 18.34
N ASN A 220 10.35 -2.49 19.55
CA ASN A 220 10.90 -3.01 20.81
C ASN A 220 10.11 -4.19 21.39
N GLY A 221 8.97 -4.54 20.81
CA GLY A 221 8.10 -5.62 21.28
C GLY A 221 7.84 -6.65 20.18
N ARG A 222 6.86 -6.38 19.31
CA ARG A 222 6.42 -7.30 18.27
C ARG A 222 7.55 -7.73 17.33
N PHE A 223 8.46 -6.82 17.01
CA PHE A 223 9.56 -7.03 16.07
C PHE A 223 10.95 -7.01 16.73
N ALA A 224 11.01 -7.17 18.06
CA ALA A 224 12.27 -7.08 18.80
C ALA A 224 13.35 -8.05 18.28
N ASP A 225 12.96 -9.28 17.93
CA ASP A 225 13.87 -10.33 17.45
C ASP A 225 14.40 -10.09 16.02
N VAL A 226 13.75 -9.22 15.25
CA VAL A 226 14.10 -8.89 13.86
C VAL A 226 14.33 -7.39 13.66
N LYS A 227 14.55 -6.65 14.75
CA LYS A 227 14.62 -5.19 14.75
C LYS A 227 15.65 -4.63 13.77
N ASP A 228 16.80 -5.27 13.66
CA ASP A 228 17.88 -4.87 12.75
C ASP A 228 17.55 -5.07 11.27
N GLN A 229 16.50 -5.85 10.98
CA GLN A 229 15.98 -6.08 9.63
C GLN A 229 14.79 -5.17 9.30
N MET A 230 14.31 -4.39 10.27
CA MET A 230 13.16 -3.52 10.07
C MET A 230 13.55 -2.24 9.31
N ALA A 231 12.75 -1.87 8.32
CA ALA A 231 12.76 -0.57 7.67
C ALA A 231 11.59 0.27 8.17
N LEU A 232 11.71 1.59 8.04
CA LEU A 232 10.62 2.51 8.27
C LEU A 232 10.16 3.12 6.96
N GLY A 233 8.91 3.55 6.94
CA GLY A 233 8.35 4.26 5.82
C GLY A 233 7.26 5.23 6.23
N MET A 234 6.92 6.12 5.32
CA MET A 234 5.80 7.04 5.48
C MET A 234 5.00 7.15 4.18
N ALA A 235 3.71 7.38 4.33
CA ALA A 235 2.84 7.66 3.21
C ALA A 235 1.88 8.81 3.56
N TYR A 236 1.39 9.54 2.55
CA TYR A 236 0.63 10.75 2.79
C TYR A 236 -0.36 11.08 1.66
N THR A 237 -1.37 11.91 2.01
CA THR A 237 -2.26 12.60 1.07
C THR A 237 -2.33 14.11 1.37
N CYS A 238 -1.38 14.64 2.11
CA CYS A 238 -1.22 16.05 2.42
C CYS A 238 -0.29 16.75 1.41
N SER A 239 0.01 18.02 1.62
CA SER A 239 0.99 18.74 0.82
C SER A 239 2.41 18.16 0.99
N LYS A 240 3.29 18.42 0.02
CA LYS A 240 4.70 17.98 0.11
C LYS A 240 5.41 18.63 1.29
N GLU A 241 5.07 19.86 1.61
CA GLU A 241 5.62 20.61 2.75
C GLU A 241 5.27 19.92 4.08
N GLU A 242 3.99 19.58 4.28
CA GLU A 242 3.54 18.85 5.48
C GLU A 242 4.14 17.45 5.56
N ALA A 243 4.32 16.78 4.41
CA ALA A 243 4.96 15.47 4.34
C ALA A 243 6.45 15.56 4.75
N GLN A 244 7.18 16.59 4.31
CA GLN A 244 8.58 16.79 4.70
C GLN A 244 8.73 17.15 6.19
N GLU A 245 7.82 17.93 6.75
CA GLU A 245 7.79 18.18 8.20
C GLU A 245 7.56 16.86 8.98
N TRP A 246 6.66 16.02 8.49
CA TRP A 246 6.40 14.71 9.10
C TRP A 246 7.60 13.77 9.00
N LYS A 247 8.28 13.75 7.85
CA LYS A 247 9.52 12.99 7.66
C LYS A 247 10.58 13.40 8.67
N ALA A 248 10.80 14.71 8.85
CA ALA A 248 11.77 15.24 9.80
C ALA A 248 11.46 14.80 11.25
N GLU A 249 10.17 14.80 11.66
CA GLU A 249 9.76 14.30 12.97
C GLU A 249 10.04 12.79 13.15
N ILE A 250 9.88 11.99 12.08
CA ILE A 250 10.21 10.56 12.08
C ILE A 250 11.72 10.35 12.20
N GLU A 251 12.52 11.06 11.41
CA GLU A 251 13.98 10.98 11.40
C GLU A 251 14.58 11.39 12.75
N GLU A 252 14.03 12.44 13.38
CA GLU A 252 14.44 12.85 14.73
C GLU A 252 14.14 11.75 15.78
N ARG A 253 12.99 11.08 15.65
CA ARG A 253 12.56 10.04 16.59
C ARG A 253 13.32 8.72 16.41
N PHE A 254 13.68 8.38 15.18
CA PHE A 254 14.29 7.12 14.79
C PHE A 254 15.60 7.35 14.02
N PRO A 255 16.63 7.89 14.68
CA PRO A 255 17.89 8.17 14.03
C PRO A 255 18.55 6.87 13.53
N GLY A 256 19.09 6.93 12.30
CA GLY A 256 19.75 5.79 11.65
C GLY A 256 18.86 4.90 10.81
N TYR A 257 17.53 5.13 10.79
CA TYR A 257 16.64 4.51 9.83
C TYR A 257 16.54 5.36 8.56
N GLU A 258 16.68 4.70 7.41
CA GLU A 258 16.25 5.28 6.14
C GLU A 258 14.73 5.23 6.04
N ILE A 259 14.10 6.34 5.64
CA ILE A 259 12.64 6.44 5.56
C ILE A 259 12.21 6.36 4.10
N MET A 260 11.59 5.26 3.74
CA MET A 260 10.87 5.15 2.46
C MET A 260 9.70 6.13 2.46
N GLU A 261 9.51 6.90 1.41
CA GLU A 261 8.42 7.87 1.35
C GLU A 261 7.69 7.85 0.01
N GLY A 262 6.39 8.05 0.05
CA GLY A 262 5.58 8.20 -1.15
C GLY A 262 4.19 8.76 -0.86
N PRO A 263 3.59 9.46 -1.82
CA PRO A 263 2.17 9.73 -1.76
C PRO A 263 1.38 8.42 -1.81
N LEU A 264 0.22 8.39 -1.17
CA LEU A 264 -0.71 7.28 -1.38
C LEU A 264 -1.22 7.30 -2.82
N SER A 265 -1.35 6.13 -3.44
CA SER A 265 -1.93 5.99 -4.78
C SER A 265 -3.32 6.61 -4.86
N LEU A 266 -3.73 7.07 -6.03
CA LEU A 266 -5.00 7.78 -6.21
C LEU A 266 -6.21 6.91 -5.85
N SER A 267 -6.18 5.62 -6.17
CA SER A 267 -7.24 4.69 -5.77
C SER A 267 -7.33 4.51 -4.25
N VAL A 268 -6.20 4.56 -3.54
CA VAL A 268 -6.18 4.56 -2.06
C VAL A 268 -6.65 5.92 -1.52
N ALA A 269 -6.22 7.01 -2.12
CA ALA A 269 -6.63 8.37 -1.74
C ALA A 269 -8.15 8.58 -1.86
N CYS A 270 -8.84 7.89 -2.79
CA CYS A 270 -10.31 7.85 -2.89
C CYS A 270 -10.97 7.39 -1.58
N HIS A 271 -10.32 6.50 -0.83
CA HIS A 271 -10.86 5.98 0.45
C HIS A 271 -10.31 6.72 1.67
N ILE A 272 -9.11 7.28 1.58
CA ILE A 272 -8.45 7.97 2.70
C ILE A 272 -8.88 9.44 2.75
N GLY A 273 -9.03 10.09 1.59
CA GLY A 273 -9.22 11.53 1.47
C GLY A 273 -7.92 12.32 1.64
N PRO A 274 -7.98 13.65 1.45
CA PRO A 274 -6.83 14.53 1.60
C PRO A 274 -6.40 14.71 3.06
N GLY A 275 -5.13 15.08 3.27
CA GLY A 275 -4.61 15.50 4.58
C GLY A 275 -4.20 14.33 5.50
N ALA A 276 -4.06 13.10 5.00
CA ALA A 276 -3.61 11.98 5.81
C ALA A 276 -2.09 11.91 5.93
N LEU A 277 -1.63 11.39 7.08
CA LEU A 277 -0.25 11.07 7.38
C LEU A 277 -0.15 9.66 7.94
N ALA A 278 0.76 8.86 7.42
CA ALA A 278 1.05 7.52 7.90
C ALA A 278 2.53 7.35 8.25
N ILE A 279 2.80 6.42 9.16
CA ILE A 279 4.12 5.86 9.43
C ILE A 279 4.00 4.35 9.46
N THR A 280 5.02 3.67 8.94
CA THR A 280 5.05 2.22 8.85
C THR A 280 6.38 1.67 9.35
N CYS A 281 6.36 0.44 9.81
CA CYS A 281 7.56 -0.38 9.91
C CYS A 281 7.31 -1.72 9.22
N MET A 282 8.32 -2.26 8.54
CA MET A 282 8.24 -3.51 7.81
C MET A 282 9.60 -4.18 7.77
N LYS A 283 9.58 -5.53 7.85
CA LYS A 283 10.80 -6.33 7.70
C LYS A 283 11.25 -6.33 6.24
N ARG A 284 12.56 -6.16 6.02
CA ARG A 284 13.26 -6.38 4.74
C ARG A 284 13.80 -7.80 4.68
N LEU A 285 13.83 -8.38 3.50
CA LEU A 285 14.38 -9.70 3.21
C LEU A 285 15.65 -9.59 2.40
#